data_fe5876ddc58a8176c1c0f59c4ade853b
#
_entry.id   fe5876ddc58a8176c1c0f59c4ade853b
#
_cell.length_a   1.000
_cell.length_b   1.000
_cell.length_c   1.000
_cell.angle_alpha   90.00
_cell.angle_beta   90.00
_cell.angle_gamma   90.00
#
_symmetry.space_group_name_H-M   'P 1'
#
loop_
_entity.id
_entity.type
_entity.pdbx_description
1 polymer ?
#
loop_
_entity_poly.entity_id
_entity_poly.type
_entity_poly.pdbx_seq_one_letter_code
_entity_poly.pdbx_strand_id
1 'polypeptide(L)'
;MPILTRIAVAACAPLLALSATSALAQPAAPLKNDVVTRVDAMYPWLDTIYKDLHAHPEIAFQEVRTAGKLAAEMRKLGFTVTEKVGKTGIVAVLKNGAGPTVLVRTDMDGLPMEEKTGLPYASRARATSEGRDSFVTHSCGHDIHMTSWLATARTLVELKGQWKGTLVFIGQPAEEIVSGAKAMLDDGLFKRFPKPDYAFALHSWPLAHGTIGYNDGPVSSNSDSLEITFKGRGGHGSAPDKTVDPIAIAARFVVDVQTVVSREKDPKEFGVVTIGSIQGGTVGNISPDSVQVRGTIRSYSPQVRAKLLEGVRRVAEGSAAMAGAPKPEMLIGGGGQAIVNSTELVNKTE
;
A
#
# COMPACT_ATOMS: atom_id res chain seq x y z
N MET A 1 -38.79 10.05 -83.41
CA MET A 1 -38.51 8.83 -82.65
C MET A 1 -38.49 9.23 -81.23
N PRO A 2 -39.36 8.63 -80.38
CA PRO A 2 -39.70 9.16 -79.06
C PRO A 2 -38.76 8.70 -77.95
N ILE A 3 -38.48 9.61 -77.04
CA ILE A 3 -37.71 9.44 -75.79
C ILE A 3 -38.69 8.93 -74.73
N LEU A 4 -38.38 7.80 -74.14
CA LEU A 4 -39.12 7.20 -72.99
C LEU A 4 -38.53 7.78 -71.68
N THR A 5 -39.34 8.59 -71.00
CA THR A 5 -39.07 9.11 -69.65
C THR A 5 -39.50 8.06 -68.65
N ARG A 6 -38.54 7.60 -67.80
CA ARG A 6 -38.85 6.73 -66.64
C ARG A 6 -39.00 7.62 -65.38
N ILE A 7 -40.19 7.56 -64.81
CA ILE A 7 -40.52 8.17 -63.50
C ILE A 7 -40.03 7.24 -62.41
N ALA A 8 -39.11 7.76 -61.57
CA ALA A 8 -38.66 7.07 -60.33
C ALA A 8 -39.55 7.54 -59.17
N VAL A 9 -40.26 6.60 -58.57
CA VAL A 9 -41.05 6.82 -57.36
C VAL A 9 -40.07 6.70 -56.17
N ALA A 10 -39.84 7.79 -55.45
CA ALA A 10 -39.05 7.81 -54.21
C ALA A 10 -39.99 7.38 -53.04
N ALA A 11 -39.70 6.26 -52.44
CA ALA A 11 -40.34 5.84 -51.19
C ALA A 11 -39.68 6.54 -50.00
N CYS A 12 -40.41 7.45 -49.36
CA CYS A 12 -40.03 8.02 -48.07
C CYS A 12 -40.26 6.98 -46.96
N ALA A 13 -39.18 6.44 -46.35
CA ALA A 13 -39.22 5.75 -45.11
C ALA A 13 -39.10 6.75 -43.93
N PRO A 14 -39.95 6.65 -42.89
CA PRO A 14 -39.78 7.51 -41.72
C PRO A 14 -38.58 7.09 -40.89
N LEU A 15 -37.58 7.98 -40.74
CA LEU A 15 -36.53 7.84 -39.71
C LEU A 15 -37.17 8.01 -38.32
N LEU A 16 -37.29 6.90 -37.56
CA LEU A 16 -37.46 6.97 -36.12
C LEU A 16 -36.16 7.49 -35.48
N ALA A 17 -36.17 8.75 -35.10
CA ALA A 17 -35.13 9.33 -34.26
C ALA A 17 -35.31 8.74 -32.84
N LEU A 18 -34.46 7.76 -32.46
CA LEU A 18 -34.29 7.40 -31.06
C LEU A 18 -33.59 8.61 -30.37
N SER A 19 -34.38 9.40 -29.66
CA SER A 19 -33.89 10.37 -28.70
C SER A 19 -33.26 9.60 -27.53
N ALA A 20 -31.92 9.46 -27.54
CA ALA A 20 -31.18 9.10 -26.36
C ALA A 20 -31.32 10.25 -25.35
N THR A 21 -32.19 10.11 -24.37
CA THR A 21 -32.23 10.98 -23.21
C THR A 21 -30.95 10.76 -22.45
N SER A 22 -30.00 11.69 -22.61
CA SER A 22 -28.86 11.83 -21.70
C SER A 22 -29.43 12.04 -20.30
N ALA A 23 -29.29 11.04 -19.44
CA ALA A 23 -29.57 11.20 -18.02
C ALA A 23 -28.60 12.29 -17.51
N LEU A 24 -29.08 13.49 -17.34
CA LEU A 24 -28.37 14.56 -16.66
C LEU A 24 -28.06 14.06 -15.25
N ALA A 25 -26.78 13.98 -14.90
CA ALA A 25 -26.34 13.68 -13.54
C ALA A 25 -27.01 14.70 -12.59
N GLN A 26 -27.72 14.21 -11.60
CA GLN A 26 -28.30 15.07 -10.57
C GLN A 26 -27.20 15.82 -9.84
N PRO A 27 -27.43 17.08 -9.43
CA PRO A 27 -26.41 17.86 -8.73
C PRO A 27 -25.97 17.17 -7.43
N ALA A 28 -24.66 17.05 -7.23
CA ALA A 28 -24.03 16.34 -6.10
C ALA A 28 -24.33 16.92 -4.71
N ALA A 29 -24.80 18.15 -4.61
CA ALA A 29 -25.06 18.85 -3.35
C ALA A 29 -26.12 18.18 -2.43
N PRO A 30 -27.27 17.69 -2.90
CA PRO A 30 -28.25 17.03 -2.04
C PRO A 30 -27.71 15.70 -1.45
N LEU A 31 -26.94 14.96 -2.22
CA LEU A 31 -26.35 13.68 -1.78
C LEU A 31 -25.28 13.89 -0.69
N LYS A 32 -24.46 14.95 -0.79
CA LYS A 32 -23.44 15.28 0.20
C LYS A 32 -24.07 15.53 1.59
N ASN A 33 -25.14 16.30 1.65
CA ASN A 33 -25.82 16.60 2.92
C ASN A 33 -26.46 15.34 3.53
N ASP A 34 -27.03 14.47 2.70
CA ASP A 34 -27.60 13.18 3.15
C ASP A 34 -26.50 12.28 3.73
N VAL A 35 -25.34 12.20 3.09
CA VAL A 35 -24.17 11.45 3.60
C VAL A 35 -23.70 12.02 4.95
N VAL A 36 -23.52 13.34 5.07
CA VAL A 36 -23.09 13.98 6.33
C VAL A 36 -24.08 13.66 7.45
N THR A 37 -25.37 13.86 7.23
CA THR A 37 -26.41 13.56 8.23
C THR A 37 -26.37 12.12 8.72
N ARG A 38 -26.15 11.15 7.81
CA ARG A 38 -26.04 9.72 8.15
C ARG A 38 -24.77 9.43 8.96
N VAL A 39 -23.65 10.02 8.58
CA VAL A 39 -22.38 9.84 9.30
C VAL A 39 -22.49 10.42 10.72
N ASP A 40 -23.07 11.61 10.89
CA ASP A 40 -23.31 12.19 12.19
C ASP A 40 -24.22 11.32 13.07
N ALA A 41 -25.28 10.75 12.50
CA ALA A 41 -26.19 9.86 13.21
C ALA A 41 -25.55 8.54 13.65
N MET A 42 -24.57 8.04 12.89
CA MET A 42 -23.85 6.79 13.24
C MET A 42 -22.58 7.01 14.08
N TYR A 43 -22.20 8.26 14.34
CA TYR A 43 -20.95 8.58 15.05
C TYR A 43 -20.79 7.88 16.41
N PRO A 44 -21.81 7.78 17.29
CA PRO A 44 -21.66 7.06 18.56
C PRO A 44 -21.28 5.59 18.40
N TRP A 45 -21.81 4.92 17.35
CA TRP A 45 -21.45 3.56 17.01
C TRP A 45 -20.02 3.47 16.46
N LEU A 46 -19.61 4.41 15.60
CA LEU A 46 -18.26 4.48 15.04
C LEU A 46 -17.22 4.72 16.14
N ASP A 47 -17.48 5.64 17.07
CA ASP A 47 -16.60 5.94 18.21
C ASP A 47 -16.39 4.69 19.10
N THR A 48 -17.44 3.91 19.33
CA THR A 48 -17.35 2.66 20.07
C THR A 48 -16.47 1.64 19.36
N ILE A 49 -16.64 1.50 18.03
CA ILE A 49 -15.82 0.57 17.23
C ILE A 49 -14.37 1.02 17.19
N TYR A 50 -14.14 2.31 16.94
CA TYR A 50 -12.81 2.90 16.91
C TYR A 50 -12.04 2.63 18.22
N LYS A 51 -12.62 2.98 19.36
CA LYS A 51 -11.99 2.78 20.67
C LYS A 51 -11.72 1.32 20.99
N ASP A 52 -12.58 0.43 20.56
CA ASP A 52 -12.40 -1.01 20.75
C ASP A 52 -11.27 -1.56 19.86
N LEU A 53 -11.19 -1.15 18.60
CA LEU A 53 -10.09 -1.52 17.70
C LEU A 53 -8.76 -0.96 18.20
N HIS A 54 -8.75 0.33 18.58
CA HIS A 54 -7.59 1.01 19.13
C HIS A 54 -7.01 0.33 20.37
N ALA A 55 -7.89 -0.12 21.29
CA ALA A 55 -7.47 -0.77 22.53
C ALA A 55 -6.97 -2.20 22.33
N HIS A 56 -7.28 -2.84 21.19
CA HIS A 56 -6.99 -4.26 20.96
C HIS A 56 -6.34 -4.51 19.59
N PRO A 57 -5.23 -3.82 19.26
CA PRO A 57 -4.52 -4.04 18.00
C PRO A 57 -3.86 -5.41 17.97
N GLU A 58 -3.77 -5.99 16.78
CA GLU A 58 -3.11 -7.25 16.49
C GLU A 58 -2.05 -7.01 15.40
N ILE A 59 -0.90 -7.66 15.49
CA ILE A 59 0.18 -7.50 14.51
C ILE A 59 -0.07 -8.33 13.25
N ALA A 60 0.74 -8.07 12.23
CA ALA A 60 0.70 -8.69 10.91
C ALA A 60 0.48 -10.21 10.96
N PHE A 61 -0.52 -10.71 10.23
CA PHE A 61 -1.00 -12.10 10.17
C PHE A 61 -1.48 -12.70 11.50
N GLN A 62 -1.73 -11.87 12.51
CA GLN A 62 -2.36 -12.27 13.78
C GLN A 62 -3.70 -11.55 14.02
N GLU A 63 -4.24 -10.85 13.04
CA GLU A 63 -5.45 -9.99 13.10
C GLU A 63 -6.76 -10.82 13.15
N VAL A 64 -6.79 -11.85 13.99
CA VAL A 64 -7.91 -12.82 14.07
C VAL A 64 -9.15 -12.18 14.68
N ARG A 65 -8.99 -11.47 15.81
CA ARG A 65 -10.07 -10.78 16.50
C ARG A 65 -10.59 -9.61 15.64
N THR A 66 -9.68 -8.82 15.11
CA THR A 66 -9.98 -7.67 14.25
C THR A 66 -10.76 -8.09 13.02
N ALA A 67 -10.28 -9.09 12.27
CA ALA A 67 -10.96 -9.64 11.12
C ALA A 67 -12.37 -10.18 11.46
N GLY A 68 -12.49 -10.93 12.56
CA GLY A 68 -13.78 -11.46 13.04
C GLY A 68 -14.77 -10.36 13.41
N LYS A 69 -14.30 -9.26 14.05
CA LYS A 69 -15.14 -8.10 14.37
C LYS A 69 -15.65 -7.40 13.11
N LEU A 70 -14.75 -7.08 12.17
CA LEU A 70 -15.13 -6.45 10.90
C LEU A 70 -16.09 -7.36 10.10
N ALA A 71 -15.80 -8.65 10.03
CA ALA A 71 -16.67 -9.62 9.35
C ALA A 71 -18.08 -9.67 9.96
N ALA A 72 -18.19 -9.61 11.28
CA ALA A 72 -19.50 -9.60 11.98
C ALA A 72 -20.29 -8.33 11.65
N GLU A 73 -19.67 -7.16 11.66
CA GLU A 73 -20.32 -5.89 11.29
C GLU A 73 -20.77 -5.90 9.82
N MET A 74 -19.93 -6.37 8.90
CA MET A 74 -20.29 -6.44 7.48
C MET A 74 -21.45 -7.41 7.22
N ARG A 75 -21.52 -8.54 7.95
CA ARG A 75 -22.68 -9.46 7.87
C ARG A 75 -23.97 -8.78 8.33
N LYS A 76 -23.94 -8.00 9.42
CA LYS A 76 -25.12 -7.21 9.87
C LYS A 76 -25.60 -6.22 8.81
N LEU A 77 -24.69 -5.69 8.00
CA LEU A 77 -25.01 -4.80 6.87
C LEU A 77 -25.49 -5.55 5.62
N GLY A 78 -25.57 -6.89 5.65
CA GLY A 78 -26.09 -7.70 4.55
C GLY A 78 -25.06 -8.09 3.49
N PHE A 79 -23.76 -7.92 3.76
CA PHE A 79 -22.70 -8.43 2.89
C PHE A 79 -22.52 -9.94 3.04
N THR A 80 -22.20 -10.61 1.93
CA THR A 80 -21.65 -11.98 1.96
C THR A 80 -20.16 -11.88 2.29
N VAL A 81 -19.75 -12.43 3.44
CA VAL A 81 -18.38 -12.27 3.96
C VAL A 81 -17.63 -13.60 3.93
N THR A 82 -16.43 -13.57 3.33
CA THR A 82 -15.46 -14.66 3.36
C THR A 82 -14.25 -14.21 4.20
N GLU A 83 -13.95 -14.98 5.22
CA GLU A 83 -12.80 -14.78 6.10
C GLU A 83 -11.60 -15.64 5.67
N LYS A 84 -10.44 -15.36 6.25
CA LYS A 84 -9.17 -16.10 6.03
C LYS A 84 -8.70 -16.06 4.57
N VAL A 85 -8.97 -14.97 3.86
CA VAL A 85 -8.41 -14.73 2.53
C VAL A 85 -7.00 -14.15 2.68
N GLY A 86 -6.01 -14.88 2.23
CA GLY A 86 -4.60 -14.52 2.48
C GLY A 86 -4.23 -14.57 3.97
N LYS A 87 -4.61 -15.65 4.66
CA LYS A 87 -4.48 -15.93 6.10
C LYS A 87 -5.58 -15.27 6.94
N THR A 88 -5.40 -14.03 7.40
CA THR A 88 -6.36 -13.33 8.29
C THR A 88 -7.24 -12.31 7.58
N GLY A 89 -7.04 -12.08 6.27
CA GLY A 89 -7.82 -11.13 5.49
C GLY A 89 -9.30 -11.51 5.33
N ILE A 90 -10.13 -10.50 5.04
CA ILE A 90 -11.56 -10.68 4.79
C ILE A 90 -11.97 -10.05 3.46
N VAL A 91 -12.97 -10.64 2.82
CA VAL A 91 -13.62 -10.08 1.62
C VAL A 91 -15.14 -10.11 1.84
N ALA A 92 -15.77 -8.95 1.70
CA ALA A 92 -17.19 -8.76 1.85
C ALA A 92 -17.79 -8.26 0.52
N VAL A 93 -18.80 -8.92 0.00
CA VAL A 93 -19.41 -8.62 -1.31
C VAL A 93 -20.89 -8.30 -1.14
N LEU A 94 -21.34 -7.20 -1.74
CA LEU A 94 -22.75 -6.82 -1.83
C LEU A 94 -23.12 -6.49 -3.28
N LYS A 95 -24.11 -7.20 -3.83
CA LYS A 95 -24.64 -6.97 -5.18
C LYS A 95 -25.90 -6.13 -5.11
N ASN A 96 -26.03 -5.14 -6.00
CA ASN A 96 -27.19 -4.27 -6.12
C ASN A 96 -27.56 -4.00 -7.59
N GLY A 97 -27.82 -5.06 -8.35
CA GLY A 97 -28.17 -4.98 -9.77
C GLY A 97 -26.95 -4.87 -10.69
N ALA A 98 -27.21 -4.63 -11.97
CA ALA A 98 -26.16 -4.45 -12.97
C ALA A 98 -25.50 -3.08 -12.82
N GLY A 99 -24.17 -3.02 -12.96
CA GLY A 99 -23.37 -1.81 -12.84
C GLY A 99 -21.91 -2.15 -12.53
N PRO A 100 -21.07 -1.13 -12.29
CA PRO A 100 -19.66 -1.32 -12.04
C PRO A 100 -19.38 -2.06 -10.72
N THR A 101 -18.23 -2.69 -10.64
CA THR A 101 -17.68 -3.25 -9.42
C THR A 101 -16.74 -2.27 -8.78
N VAL A 102 -17.02 -1.84 -7.55
CA VAL A 102 -16.21 -0.92 -6.78
C VAL A 102 -15.60 -1.63 -5.59
N LEU A 103 -14.28 -1.57 -5.47
CA LEU A 103 -13.55 -2.10 -4.34
C LEU A 103 -13.20 -0.99 -3.35
N VAL A 104 -13.39 -1.25 -2.06
CA VAL A 104 -12.95 -0.38 -0.96
C VAL A 104 -12.04 -1.20 -0.04
N ARG A 105 -10.82 -0.70 0.17
CA ARG A 105 -9.79 -1.37 0.96
C ARG A 105 -9.58 -0.67 2.30
N THR A 106 -9.39 -1.47 3.34
CA THR A 106 -8.74 -1.07 4.60
C THR A 106 -7.60 -2.03 4.91
N ASP A 107 -6.65 -1.60 5.72
CA ASP A 107 -5.67 -2.41 6.41
C ASP A 107 -6.15 -2.73 7.83
N MET A 108 -5.51 -3.72 8.52
CA MET A 108 -6.03 -4.21 9.79
C MET A 108 -4.97 -4.38 10.89
N ASP A 109 -3.70 -4.47 10.53
CA ASP A 109 -2.63 -4.77 11.47
C ASP A 109 -2.15 -3.54 12.24
N GLY A 110 -1.57 -3.79 13.41
CA GLY A 110 -0.87 -2.81 14.24
C GLY A 110 0.63 -3.03 14.25
N LEU A 111 1.35 -2.09 14.83
CA LEU A 111 2.80 -2.06 14.94
C LEU A 111 3.28 -2.61 16.31
N PRO A 112 4.41 -3.36 16.34
CA PRO A 112 5.00 -3.87 17.58
C PRO A 112 5.74 -2.77 18.34
N MET A 113 5.00 -1.85 18.95
CA MET A 113 5.54 -0.73 19.72
C MET A 113 4.59 -0.32 20.85
N GLU A 114 5.13 0.37 21.88
CA GLU A 114 4.36 0.84 23.02
C GLU A 114 3.64 2.15 22.70
N GLU A 115 2.36 2.20 23.04
CA GLU A 115 1.58 3.43 22.96
C GLU A 115 1.87 4.35 24.16
N LYS A 116 2.08 5.64 23.88
CA LYS A 116 2.40 6.68 24.88
C LYS A 116 1.45 7.89 24.82
N THR A 117 0.24 7.69 24.30
CA THR A 117 -0.75 8.78 24.16
C THR A 117 -1.37 9.22 25.50
N GLY A 118 -1.45 8.32 26.48
CA GLY A 118 -2.13 8.56 27.74
C GLY A 118 -3.66 8.57 27.64
N LEU A 119 -4.22 8.13 26.51
CA LEU A 119 -5.67 8.04 26.31
C LEU A 119 -6.30 7.00 27.25
N PRO A 120 -7.54 7.17 27.71
CA PRO A 120 -8.20 6.21 28.59
C PRO A 120 -8.46 4.86 27.92
N TYR A 121 -8.44 4.80 26.59
CA TYR A 121 -8.55 3.58 25.78
C TYR A 121 -7.24 3.19 25.10
N ALA A 122 -6.11 3.74 25.54
CA ALA A 122 -4.79 3.40 25.00
C ALA A 122 -4.53 1.89 25.04
N SER A 123 -3.91 1.36 24.01
CA SER A 123 -3.60 -0.06 23.90
C SER A 123 -2.65 -0.54 25.01
N ARG A 124 -2.97 -1.71 25.55
CA ARG A 124 -2.11 -2.50 26.43
C ARG A 124 -1.86 -3.91 25.85
N ALA A 125 -2.29 -4.11 24.61
CA ALA A 125 -2.13 -5.37 23.91
C ALA A 125 -0.65 -5.74 23.77
N ARG A 126 -0.37 -7.04 23.80
CA ARG A 126 0.97 -7.57 23.62
C ARG A 126 0.92 -8.73 22.61
N ALA A 127 1.98 -8.86 21.84
CA ALA A 127 2.15 -9.95 20.88
C ALA A 127 3.62 -10.32 20.74
N THR A 128 3.88 -11.54 20.26
CA THR A 128 5.23 -11.96 19.90
C THR A 128 5.51 -11.55 18.46
N SER A 129 6.46 -10.61 18.26
CA SER A 129 6.98 -10.18 16.98
C SER A 129 8.44 -10.59 16.86
N GLU A 130 8.81 -11.33 15.81
CA GLU A 130 10.17 -11.83 15.58
C GLU A 130 10.81 -12.53 16.79
N GLY A 131 10.00 -13.31 17.52
CA GLY A 131 10.46 -14.03 18.72
C GLY A 131 10.60 -13.17 19.97
N ARG A 132 10.20 -11.90 19.93
CA ARG A 132 10.24 -10.95 21.06
C ARG A 132 8.84 -10.57 21.48
N ASP A 133 8.60 -10.54 22.78
CA ASP A 133 7.36 -10.00 23.34
C ASP A 133 7.38 -8.47 23.26
N SER A 134 6.36 -7.88 22.64
CA SER A 134 6.22 -6.44 22.40
C SER A 134 4.81 -5.97 22.73
N PHE A 135 4.69 -4.70 23.11
CA PHE A 135 3.41 -4.00 23.04
C PHE A 135 2.97 -3.86 21.57
N VAL A 136 1.68 -3.65 21.37
CA VAL A 136 1.12 -3.42 20.03
C VAL A 136 0.25 -2.17 20.03
N THR A 137 0.32 -1.36 18.98
CA THR A 137 -0.50 -0.15 18.82
C THR A 137 -0.85 0.14 17.37
N HIS A 138 -1.96 0.85 17.15
CA HIS A 138 -2.35 1.38 15.85
C HIS A 138 -1.71 2.75 15.57
N SER A 139 -0.37 2.85 15.60
CA SER A 139 0.34 4.11 15.34
C SER A 139 0.27 4.57 13.88
N CYS A 140 -0.07 3.68 12.95
CA CYS A 140 -0.30 4.02 11.54
C CYS A 140 -1.77 4.40 11.24
N GLY A 141 -2.67 4.32 12.25
CA GLY A 141 -4.08 4.74 12.12
C GLY A 141 -4.99 3.74 11.43
N HIS A 142 -4.63 2.45 11.37
CA HIS A 142 -5.47 1.43 10.72
C HIS A 142 -6.83 1.25 11.42
N ASP A 143 -6.93 1.55 12.71
CA ASP A 143 -8.18 1.63 13.46
C ASP A 143 -9.14 2.70 12.91
N ILE A 144 -8.63 3.87 12.51
CA ILE A 144 -9.39 4.93 11.84
C ILE A 144 -9.79 4.47 10.44
N HIS A 145 -8.88 3.80 9.72
CA HIS A 145 -9.16 3.29 8.37
C HIS A 145 -10.30 2.27 8.41
N MET A 146 -10.25 1.29 9.32
CA MET A 146 -11.29 0.28 9.51
C MET A 146 -12.63 0.89 9.90
N THR A 147 -12.61 1.90 10.78
CA THR A 147 -13.81 2.62 11.21
C THR A 147 -14.45 3.38 10.04
N SER A 148 -13.66 4.10 9.26
CA SER A 148 -14.10 4.81 8.06
C SER A 148 -14.62 3.85 6.97
N TRP A 149 -13.99 2.70 6.83
CA TRP A 149 -14.42 1.64 5.92
C TRP A 149 -15.79 1.08 6.29
N LEU A 150 -16.07 0.84 7.58
CA LEU A 150 -17.40 0.44 8.08
C LEU A 150 -18.44 1.54 7.90
N ALA A 151 -18.08 2.82 8.15
CA ALA A 151 -18.96 3.94 7.90
C ALA A 151 -19.36 4.03 6.42
N THR A 152 -18.40 3.87 5.53
CA THR A 152 -18.61 3.84 4.08
C THR A 152 -19.54 2.70 3.68
N ALA A 153 -19.31 1.47 4.18
CA ALA A 153 -20.15 0.32 3.91
C ALA A 153 -21.60 0.56 4.34
N ARG A 154 -21.80 1.04 5.56
CA ARG A 154 -23.14 1.34 6.11
C ARG A 154 -23.84 2.43 5.31
N THR A 155 -23.15 3.53 5.02
CA THR A 155 -23.73 4.63 4.21
C THR A 155 -24.18 4.15 2.83
N LEU A 156 -23.37 3.34 2.14
CA LEU A 156 -23.71 2.80 0.83
C LEU A 156 -24.89 1.81 0.90
N VAL A 157 -25.01 1.04 1.97
CA VAL A 157 -26.19 0.17 2.20
C VAL A 157 -27.45 1.00 2.42
N GLU A 158 -27.39 2.03 3.24
CA GLU A 158 -28.53 2.94 3.50
C GLU A 158 -28.95 3.72 2.24
N LEU A 159 -28.00 4.01 1.34
CA LEU A 159 -28.21 4.67 0.04
C LEU A 159 -28.46 3.68 -1.11
N LYS A 160 -28.75 2.41 -0.83
CA LYS A 160 -28.86 1.33 -1.84
C LYS A 160 -29.85 1.63 -2.97
N GLY A 161 -30.84 2.46 -2.74
CA GLY A 161 -31.78 2.93 -3.76
C GLY A 161 -31.19 3.90 -4.80
N GLN A 162 -30.03 4.50 -4.51
CA GLN A 162 -29.42 5.57 -5.31
C GLN A 162 -28.28 5.09 -6.21
N TRP A 163 -27.88 3.82 -6.12
CA TRP A 163 -26.78 3.28 -6.92
C TRP A 163 -27.08 1.85 -7.39
N LYS A 164 -26.36 1.40 -8.42
CA LYS A 164 -26.37 0.03 -8.95
C LYS A 164 -24.94 -0.45 -9.15
N GLY A 165 -24.74 -1.77 -9.02
CA GLY A 165 -23.42 -2.39 -9.20
C GLY A 165 -23.09 -3.39 -8.10
N THR A 166 -21.80 -3.66 -7.95
CA THR A 166 -21.27 -4.60 -6.95
C THR A 166 -20.24 -3.88 -6.07
N LEU A 167 -20.39 -3.99 -4.77
CA LEU A 167 -19.40 -3.55 -3.80
C LEU A 167 -18.54 -4.72 -3.35
N VAL A 168 -17.22 -4.54 -3.34
CA VAL A 168 -16.23 -5.47 -2.82
C VAL A 168 -15.43 -4.74 -1.75
N PHE A 169 -15.66 -5.08 -0.51
CA PHE A 169 -14.93 -4.51 0.62
C PHE A 169 -13.87 -5.49 1.10
N ILE A 170 -12.62 -5.07 1.19
CA ILE A 170 -11.52 -5.93 1.65
C ILE A 170 -10.88 -5.37 2.93
N GLY A 171 -10.69 -6.23 3.93
CA GLY A 171 -9.80 -6.00 5.07
C GLY A 171 -8.49 -6.71 4.79
N GLN A 172 -7.47 -5.94 4.43
CA GLN A 172 -6.16 -6.46 4.10
C GLN A 172 -5.35 -6.67 5.38
N PRO A 173 -4.78 -7.87 5.63
CA PRO A 173 -3.87 -8.11 6.74
C PRO A 173 -2.46 -7.63 6.41
N ALA A 174 -1.58 -7.62 7.40
CA ALA A 174 -0.12 -7.56 7.26
C ALA A 174 0.38 -6.49 6.28
N GLU A 175 -0.15 -5.27 6.41
CA GLU A 175 0.27 -4.12 5.60
C GLU A 175 1.67 -3.67 6.00
N GLU A 176 1.97 -3.60 7.30
CA GLU A 176 3.20 -3.08 7.89
C GLU A 176 4.46 -3.88 7.52
N ILE A 177 4.29 -5.12 7.08
CA ILE A 177 5.37 -5.96 6.54
C ILE A 177 5.27 -6.16 5.03
N VAL A 178 4.44 -5.36 4.34
CA VAL A 178 4.25 -5.36 2.87
C VAL A 178 3.92 -6.74 2.30
N SER A 179 3.18 -7.58 3.03
CA SER A 179 2.96 -8.99 2.68
C SER A 179 1.50 -9.37 2.48
N GLY A 180 0.57 -8.63 3.09
CA GLY A 180 -0.83 -9.02 3.14
C GLY A 180 -1.55 -8.95 1.80
N ALA A 181 -1.32 -7.90 1.01
CA ALA A 181 -1.90 -7.78 -0.33
C ALA A 181 -1.46 -8.95 -1.22
N LYS A 182 -0.16 -9.30 -1.19
CA LYS A 182 0.36 -10.45 -1.92
C LYS A 182 -0.28 -11.76 -1.46
N ALA A 183 -0.42 -11.96 -0.15
CA ALA A 183 -1.05 -13.16 0.41
C ALA A 183 -2.50 -13.30 -0.07
N MET A 184 -3.29 -12.21 -0.10
CA MET A 184 -4.64 -12.22 -0.62
C MET A 184 -4.70 -12.52 -2.13
N LEU A 185 -3.77 -11.96 -2.92
CA LEU A 185 -3.68 -12.21 -4.36
C LEU A 185 -3.28 -13.66 -4.65
N ASP A 186 -2.31 -14.21 -3.91
CA ASP A 186 -1.87 -15.60 -4.03
C ASP A 186 -2.98 -16.59 -3.65
N ASP A 187 -3.84 -16.24 -2.68
CA ASP A 187 -5.06 -16.98 -2.32
C ASP A 187 -6.20 -16.81 -3.36
N GLY A 188 -5.94 -16.10 -4.43
CA GLY A 188 -6.85 -15.97 -5.57
C GLY A 188 -7.90 -14.87 -5.40
N LEU A 189 -7.61 -13.76 -4.75
CA LEU A 189 -8.55 -12.63 -4.52
C LEU A 189 -9.40 -12.34 -5.76
N PHE A 190 -8.79 -12.07 -6.91
CA PHE A 190 -9.52 -11.74 -8.15
C PHE A 190 -9.85 -12.95 -9.04
N LYS A 191 -9.65 -14.18 -8.54
CA LYS A 191 -10.17 -15.41 -9.15
C LYS A 191 -11.45 -15.88 -8.46
N ARG A 192 -11.56 -15.64 -7.15
CA ARG A 192 -12.67 -16.08 -6.29
C ARG A 192 -13.75 -15.01 -6.13
N PHE A 193 -13.38 -13.74 -6.25
CA PHE A 193 -14.25 -12.59 -6.03
C PHE A 193 -14.31 -11.68 -7.27
N PRO A 194 -15.33 -10.82 -7.39
CA PRO A 194 -15.44 -9.91 -8.52
C PRO A 194 -14.22 -8.99 -8.64
N LYS A 195 -13.63 -8.94 -9.85
CA LYS A 195 -12.56 -8.00 -10.16
C LYS A 195 -13.12 -6.59 -10.24
N PRO A 196 -12.53 -5.60 -9.57
CA PRO A 196 -13.05 -4.23 -9.57
C PRO A 196 -12.77 -3.49 -10.88
N ASP A 197 -13.71 -2.63 -11.25
CA ASP A 197 -13.53 -1.58 -12.25
C ASP A 197 -12.86 -0.35 -11.63
N TYR A 198 -13.18 -0.08 -10.34
CA TYR A 198 -12.63 1.04 -9.56
C TYR A 198 -12.21 0.55 -8.17
N ALA A 199 -11.13 1.10 -7.63
CA ALA A 199 -10.65 0.77 -6.29
C ALA A 199 -10.33 2.06 -5.51
N PHE A 200 -10.74 2.08 -4.23
CA PHE A 200 -10.52 3.18 -3.31
C PHE A 200 -9.89 2.67 -2.01
N ALA A 201 -9.00 3.49 -1.45
CA ALA A 201 -8.46 3.32 -0.11
C ALA A 201 -8.28 4.69 0.54
N LEU A 202 -8.34 4.74 1.87
CA LEU A 202 -8.01 5.90 2.68
C LEU A 202 -6.79 5.54 3.54
N HIS A 203 -5.91 6.53 3.77
CA HIS A 203 -4.84 6.42 4.75
C HIS A 203 -4.74 7.69 5.58
N SER A 204 -4.54 7.56 6.89
CA SER A 204 -4.24 8.69 7.77
C SER A 204 -2.91 9.33 7.39
N TRP A 205 -2.82 10.65 7.45
CA TRP A 205 -1.62 11.39 7.10
C TRP A 205 -1.48 12.61 8.03
N PRO A 206 -0.27 13.09 8.33
CA PRO A 206 -0.07 14.25 9.21
C PRO A 206 -0.47 15.57 8.53
N LEU A 207 -1.75 15.70 8.19
CA LEU A 207 -2.38 16.91 7.69
C LEU A 207 -3.15 17.61 8.80
N ALA A 208 -3.57 18.87 8.57
CA ALA A 208 -4.46 19.57 9.46
C ALA A 208 -5.79 18.81 9.64
N HIS A 209 -6.32 18.76 10.85
CA HIS A 209 -7.59 18.13 11.15
C HIS A 209 -8.71 18.61 10.21
N GLY A 210 -9.51 17.66 9.69
CA GLY A 210 -10.60 17.95 8.77
C GLY A 210 -10.18 18.14 7.31
N THR A 211 -8.88 17.96 6.98
CA THR A 211 -8.39 17.96 5.59
C THR A 211 -8.32 16.57 5.02
N ILE A 212 -8.66 16.45 3.75
CA ILE A 212 -8.41 15.27 2.91
C ILE A 212 -7.45 15.69 1.80
N GLY A 213 -6.30 15.02 1.73
CA GLY A 213 -5.35 15.20 0.64
C GLY A 213 -5.53 14.10 -0.41
N TYR A 214 -5.50 14.47 -1.66
CA TYR A 214 -5.40 13.54 -2.78
C TYR A 214 -4.39 14.09 -3.79
N ASN A 215 -3.81 13.20 -4.57
CA ASN A 215 -2.84 13.58 -5.59
C ASN A 215 -3.08 12.79 -6.86
N ASP A 216 -2.96 13.43 -7.99
CA ASP A 216 -2.87 12.80 -9.28
C ASP A 216 -1.50 12.14 -9.46
N GLY A 217 -1.46 10.87 -9.85
CA GLY A 217 -0.23 10.12 -9.99
C GLY A 217 0.29 9.50 -8.67
N PRO A 218 1.62 9.50 -8.43
CA PRO A 218 2.20 8.79 -7.29
C PRO A 218 1.85 9.42 -5.94
N VAL A 219 1.28 8.64 -5.01
CA VAL A 219 0.99 9.03 -3.62
C VAL A 219 1.91 8.37 -2.61
N SER A 220 2.53 7.24 -2.97
CA SER A 220 3.62 6.64 -2.20
C SER A 220 4.72 6.13 -3.13
N SER A 221 5.95 6.07 -2.63
CA SER A 221 7.08 5.56 -3.39
C SER A 221 7.17 4.03 -3.35
N ASN A 222 7.87 3.43 -4.33
CA ASN A 222 8.44 2.11 -4.13
C ASN A 222 9.29 2.12 -2.86
N SER A 223 9.27 1.03 -2.12
CA SER A 223 9.99 0.90 -0.86
C SER A 223 10.77 -0.41 -0.88
N ASP A 224 12.06 -0.33 -1.14
CA ASP A 224 12.96 -1.49 -1.13
C ASP A 224 13.94 -1.41 0.02
N SER A 225 14.24 -2.55 0.62
CA SER A 225 15.29 -2.70 1.61
C SER A 225 16.59 -3.12 0.96
N LEU A 226 17.71 -2.76 1.57
CA LEU A 226 18.99 -3.33 1.23
C LEU A 226 19.70 -3.82 2.51
N GLU A 227 20.25 -5.00 2.41
CA GLU A 227 21.17 -5.57 3.38
C GLU A 227 22.35 -6.19 2.61
N ILE A 228 23.56 -5.73 2.89
CA ILE A 228 24.77 -6.15 2.18
C ILE A 228 25.81 -6.53 3.22
N THR A 229 26.35 -7.75 3.13
CA THR A 229 27.45 -8.21 3.96
C THR A 229 28.72 -8.30 3.12
N PHE A 230 29.65 -7.42 3.40
CA PHE A 230 31.00 -7.46 2.85
C PHE A 230 31.84 -8.42 3.69
N LYS A 231 32.41 -9.44 3.06
CA LYS A 231 33.35 -10.39 3.67
C LYS A 231 34.78 -9.98 3.34
N GLY A 232 35.64 -10.12 4.30
CA GLY A 232 37.05 -9.88 4.15
C GLY A 232 37.89 -11.00 4.79
N ARG A 233 39.06 -10.64 5.23
CA ARG A 233 39.94 -11.47 6.04
C ARG A 233 40.46 -10.60 7.19
N GLY A 234 40.00 -10.90 8.39
CA GLY A 234 40.37 -10.18 9.60
C GLY A 234 41.82 -10.43 10.00
N GLY A 235 42.26 -9.62 10.95
CA GLY A 235 43.63 -9.74 11.50
C GLY A 235 44.06 -8.55 12.34
N HIS A 236 45.28 -8.59 12.82
CA HIS A 236 45.83 -7.54 13.65
C HIS A 236 46.05 -6.25 12.84
N GLY A 237 45.61 -5.11 13.35
CA GLY A 237 45.67 -3.83 12.63
C GLY A 237 47.07 -3.33 12.27
N SER A 238 48.13 -3.85 12.92
CA SER A 238 49.54 -3.56 12.54
C SER A 238 50.08 -4.45 11.44
N ALA A 239 49.32 -5.43 10.93
CA ALA A 239 49.69 -6.34 9.84
C ALA A 239 48.69 -6.28 8.68
N PRO A 240 48.44 -5.09 8.06
CA PRO A 240 47.42 -4.91 7.06
C PRO A 240 47.66 -5.71 5.76
N ASP A 241 48.91 -6.05 5.48
CA ASP A 241 49.31 -6.92 4.37
C ASP A 241 48.74 -8.35 4.45
N LYS A 242 48.32 -8.77 5.64
CA LYS A 242 47.73 -10.08 5.90
C LYS A 242 46.20 -10.06 5.94
N THR A 243 45.58 -8.91 5.75
CA THR A 243 44.13 -8.71 5.86
C THR A 243 43.51 -8.33 4.51
N VAL A 244 42.20 -8.48 4.42
CA VAL A 244 41.34 -7.82 3.43
C VAL A 244 40.26 -7.10 4.25
N ASP A 245 40.39 -5.79 4.39
CA ASP A 245 39.60 -5.03 5.34
C ASP A 245 38.16 -4.74 4.88
N PRO A 246 37.14 -5.39 5.43
CA PRO A 246 35.76 -5.16 5.04
C PRO A 246 35.21 -3.81 5.51
N ILE A 247 35.82 -3.15 6.50
CA ILE A 247 35.45 -1.79 6.93
C ILE A 247 35.77 -0.80 5.80
N ALA A 248 36.99 -0.89 5.23
CA ALA A 248 37.36 -0.04 4.11
C ALA A 248 36.51 -0.27 2.87
N ILE A 249 36.11 -1.54 2.60
CA ILE A 249 35.18 -1.88 1.50
C ILE A 249 33.80 -1.24 1.74
N ALA A 250 33.23 -1.42 2.93
CA ALA A 250 31.91 -0.86 3.26
C ALA A 250 31.90 0.67 3.24
N ALA A 251 32.95 1.32 3.77
CA ALA A 251 33.09 2.77 3.73
C ALA A 251 33.11 3.31 2.29
N ARG A 252 33.88 2.69 1.40
CA ARG A 252 33.90 3.02 -0.03
C ARG A 252 32.53 2.84 -0.67
N PHE A 253 31.87 1.70 -0.44
CA PHE A 253 30.51 1.45 -0.94
C PHE A 253 29.56 2.58 -0.53
N VAL A 254 29.56 3.01 0.73
CA VAL A 254 28.67 4.08 1.24
C VAL A 254 28.87 5.40 0.50
N VAL A 255 30.11 5.73 0.17
CA VAL A 255 30.44 6.95 -0.60
C VAL A 255 30.04 6.77 -2.06
N ASP A 256 30.48 5.69 -2.69
CA ASP A 256 30.32 5.49 -4.14
C ASP A 256 28.88 5.23 -4.54
N VAL A 257 28.07 4.58 -3.71
CA VAL A 257 26.65 4.30 -3.99
C VAL A 257 25.83 5.58 -4.18
N GLN A 258 26.27 6.72 -3.63
CA GLN A 258 25.60 8.01 -3.84
C GLN A 258 25.68 8.46 -5.30
N THR A 259 26.65 7.97 -6.06
CA THR A 259 26.79 8.31 -7.49
C THR A 259 25.67 7.69 -8.33
N VAL A 260 25.09 6.58 -7.91
CA VAL A 260 23.93 5.97 -8.58
C VAL A 260 22.76 6.96 -8.64
N VAL A 261 22.51 7.67 -7.54
CA VAL A 261 21.46 8.70 -7.48
C VAL A 261 21.88 9.98 -8.21
N SER A 262 23.11 10.43 -7.96
CA SER A 262 23.55 11.76 -8.41
C SER A 262 24.06 11.80 -9.86
N ARG A 263 24.45 10.66 -10.46
CA ARG A 263 25.11 10.60 -11.78
C ARG A 263 24.45 9.65 -12.78
N GLU A 264 23.60 8.73 -12.34
CA GLU A 264 23.05 7.71 -13.24
C GLU A 264 21.54 7.83 -13.42
N LYS A 265 20.83 8.28 -12.40
CA LYS A 265 19.39 8.53 -12.44
C LYS A 265 19.10 9.83 -13.21
N ASP A 266 17.99 9.89 -13.94
CA ASP A 266 17.51 11.16 -14.49
C ASP A 266 17.28 12.17 -13.35
N PRO A 267 17.86 13.37 -13.39
CA PRO A 267 17.74 14.37 -12.32
C PRO A 267 16.29 14.84 -12.09
N LYS A 268 15.40 14.70 -13.07
CA LYS A 268 13.97 15.05 -12.96
C LYS A 268 13.15 14.00 -12.25
N GLU A 269 13.66 12.77 -12.15
CA GLU A 269 12.95 11.65 -11.53
C GLU A 269 13.25 11.56 -10.04
N PHE A 270 12.26 11.16 -9.24
CA PHE A 270 12.47 10.89 -7.83
C PHE A 270 13.22 9.56 -7.63
N GLY A 271 14.25 9.58 -6.80
CA GLY A 271 14.97 8.37 -6.40
C GLY A 271 15.94 8.66 -5.25
N VAL A 272 15.94 7.79 -4.24
CA VAL A 272 16.73 7.91 -3.03
C VAL A 272 17.39 6.57 -2.71
N VAL A 273 18.66 6.60 -2.31
CA VAL A 273 19.38 5.49 -1.67
C VAL A 273 19.93 6.01 -0.34
N THR A 274 19.49 5.42 0.75
CA THR A 274 19.95 5.78 2.09
C THR A 274 20.62 4.58 2.75
N ILE A 275 21.84 4.76 3.24
CA ILE A 275 22.49 3.80 4.12
C ILE A 275 22.28 4.27 5.56
N GLY A 276 21.50 3.52 6.32
CA GLY A 276 21.11 3.85 7.69
C GLY A 276 21.94 3.14 8.75
N SER A 277 22.70 2.10 8.39
CA SER A 277 23.48 1.32 9.34
C SER A 277 24.73 0.74 8.69
N ILE A 278 25.85 0.79 9.42
CA ILE A 278 27.08 0.04 9.16
C ILE A 278 27.48 -0.62 10.47
N GLN A 279 27.68 -1.92 10.46
CA GLN A 279 28.00 -2.70 11.66
C GLN A 279 29.14 -3.68 11.36
N GLY A 280 30.23 -3.60 12.13
CA GLY A 280 31.36 -4.52 12.03
C GLY A 280 32.52 -4.06 12.92
N GLY A 281 33.31 -5.04 13.38
CA GLY A 281 34.42 -4.81 14.32
C GLY A 281 33.95 -4.60 15.77
N THR A 282 34.84 -4.83 16.71
CA THR A 282 34.61 -4.69 18.17
C THR A 282 35.65 -3.85 18.85
N VAL A 283 36.89 -3.88 18.35
CA VAL A 283 38.06 -3.16 18.93
C VAL A 283 38.88 -2.50 17.83
N GLY A 284 39.51 -1.38 18.14
CA GLY A 284 40.14 -0.52 17.13
C GLY A 284 41.43 -1.06 16.52
N ASN A 285 42.04 -2.11 17.07
CA ASN A 285 43.29 -2.71 16.61
C ASN A 285 43.16 -4.06 15.92
N ILE A 286 41.92 -4.47 15.59
CA ILE A 286 41.59 -5.71 14.86
C ILE A 286 40.65 -5.39 13.70
N SER A 287 41.05 -5.76 12.46
CA SER A 287 40.16 -5.78 11.31
C SER A 287 39.21 -6.98 11.43
N PRO A 288 37.88 -6.79 11.28
CA PRO A 288 36.90 -7.89 11.36
C PRO A 288 36.92 -8.77 10.09
N ASP A 289 36.24 -9.93 10.16
CA ASP A 289 36.04 -10.80 8.99
C ASP A 289 34.89 -10.33 8.09
N SER A 290 33.97 -9.51 8.63
CA SER A 290 32.83 -9.02 7.86
C SER A 290 32.28 -7.71 8.39
N VAL A 291 31.60 -6.95 7.51
CA VAL A 291 30.82 -5.75 7.82
C VAL A 291 29.48 -5.84 7.14
N GLN A 292 28.41 -5.58 7.89
CA GLN A 292 27.05 -5.50 7.38
C GLN A 292 26.63 -4.04 7.18
N VAL A 293 26.03 -3.76 6.03
CA VAL A 293 25.44 -2.46 5.68
C VAL A 293 23.95 -2.64 5.44
N ARG A 294 23.13 -1.79 6.03
CA ARG A 294 21.68 -1.78 5.84
C ARG A 294 21.19 -0.42 5.39
N GLY A 295 20.14 -0.42 4.56
CA GLY A 295 19.58 0.82 4.06
C GLY A 295 18.23 0.63 3.37
N THR A 296 17.80 1.68 2.68
CA THR A 296 16.53 1.71 1.96
C THR A 296 16.68 2.41 0.61
N ILE A 297 15.87 1.98 -0.35
CA ILE A 297 15.79 2.55 -1.69
C ILE A 297 14.34 3.00 -1.92
N ARG A 298 14.17 4.22 -2.42
CA ARG A 298 12.86 4.80 -2.75
C ARG A 298 12.85 5.32 -4.18
N SER A 299 11.72 5.13 -4.88
CA SER A 299 11.51 5.68 -6.23
C SER A 299 10.01 5.69 -6.56
N TYR A 300 9.60 6.47 -7.57
CA TYR A 300 8.22 6.41 -8.06
C TYR A 300 8.11 5.51 -9.29
N SER A 301 8.99 5.65 -10.27
CA SER A 301 8.88 4.90 -11.52
C SER A 301 9.56 3.52 -11.42
N PRO A 302 8.99 2.49 -12.09
CA PRO A 302 9.62 1.17 -12.17
C PRO A 302 11.00 1.20 -12.84
N GLN A 303 11.22 2.11 -13.79
CA GLN A 303 12.48 2.27 -14.52
C GLN A 303 13.58 2.80 -13.59
N VAL A 304 13.26 3.82 -12.79
CA VAL A 304 14.20 4.36 -11.78
C VAL A 304 14.48 3.29 -10.72
N ARG A 305 13.44 2.57 -10.26
CA ARG A 305 13.62 1.45 -9.31
C ARG A 305 14.63 0.43 -9.82
N ALA A 306 14.44 -0.06 -11.05
CA ALA A 306 15.34 -1.04 -11.66
C ALA A 306 16.79 -0.52 -11.71
N LYS A 307 16.97 0.73 -12.17
CA LYS A 307 18.28 1.37 -12.25
C LYS A 307 18.96 1.51 -10.88
N LEU A 308 18.22 1.93 -9.84
CA LEU A 308 18.77 2.05 -8.49
C LEU A 308 19.17 0.69 -7.93
N LEU A 309 18.32 -0.34 -8.06
CA LEU A 309 18.61 -1.69 -7.59
C LEU A 309 19.84 -2.29 -8.29
N GLU A 310 19.96 -2.12 -9.60
CA GLU A 310 21.11 -2.56 -10.38
C GLU A 310 22.38 -1.80 -10.01
N GLY A 311 22.30 -0.46 -9.93
CA GLY A 311 23.41 0.39 -9.56
C GLY A 311 23.98 0.07 -8.18
N VAL A 312 23.12 -0.14 -7.19
CA VAL A 312 23.54 -0.54 -5.84
C VAL A 312 24.30 -1.88 -5.86
N ARG A 313 23.80 -2.89 -6.59
CA ARG A 313 24.47 -4.18 -6.71
C ARG A 313 25.85 -4.04 -7.37
N ARG A 314 25.92 -3.32 -8.47
CA ARG A 314 27.17 -3.08 -9.22
C ARG A 314 28.21 -2.37 -8.37
N VAL A 315 27.83 -1.33 -7.62
CA VAL A 315 28.74 -0.60 -6.74
C VAL A 315 29.22 -1.49 -5.61
N ALA A 316 28.35 -2.31 -5.01
CA ALA A 316 28.74 -3.25 -3.96
C ALA A 316 29.75 -4.30 -4.46
N GLU A 317 29.47 -4.92 -5.60
CA GLU A 317 30.39 -5.87 -6.24
C GLU A 317 31.72 -5.21 -6.63
N GLY A 318 31.66 -4.00 -7.19
CA GLY A 318 32.85 -3.22 -7.56
C GLY A 318 33.71 -2.88 -6.35
N SER A 319 33.11 -2.43 -5.25
CA SER A 319 33.83 -2.09 -4.01
C SER A 319 34.56 -3.31 -3.43
N ALA A 320 33.93 -4.48 -3.44
CA ALA A 320 34.56 -5.73 -3.00
C ALA A 320 35.70 -6.17 -3.96
N ALA A 321 35.46 -6.12 -5.26
CA ALA A 321 36.43 -6.50 -6.29
C ALA A 321 37.71 -5.63 -6.23
N MET A 322 37.59 -4.33 -5.99
CA MET A 322 38.73 -3.39 -5.83
C MET A 322 39.65 -3.76 -4.67
N ALA A 323 39.13 -4.45 -3.65
CA ALA A 323 39.89 -4.91 -2.50
C ALA A 323 40.34 -6.37 -2.61
N GLY A 324 40.07 -7.05 -3.72
CA GLY A 324 40.31 -8.48 -3.86
C GLY A 324 39.48 -9.35 -2.91
N ALA A 325 38.35 -8.83 -2.43
CA ALA A 325 37.43 -9.52 -1.54
C ALA A 325 36.45 -10.43 -2.33
N PRO A 326 35.86 -11.45 -1.67
CA PRO A 326 34.76 -12.20 -2.25
C PRO A 326 33.57 -11.31 -2.62
N LYS A 327 32.70 -11.79 -3.53
CA LYS A 327 31.42 -11.12 -3.81
C LYS A 327 30.61 -10.95 -2.52
N PRO A 328 30.01 -9.76 -2.29
CA PRO A 328 29.20 -9.53 -1.11
C PRO A 328 27.92 -10.38 -1.15
N GLU A 329 27.45 -10.78 0.03
CA GLU A 329 26.11 -11.32 0.19
C GLU A 329 25.10 -10.17 0.19
N MET A 330 24.05 -10.27 -0.62
CA MET A 330 23.13 -9.15 -0.85
C MET A 330 21.67 -9.61 -0.82
N LEU A 331 20.88 -8.95 0.04
CA LEU A 331 19.42 -8.96 0.01
C LEU A 331 18.99 -7.54 -0.37
N ILE A 332 18.56 -7.36 -1.62
CA ILE A 332 18.21 -6.04 -2.17
C ILE A 332 16.90 -6.16 -2.93
N GLY A 333 15.93 -5.33 -2.57
CA GLY A 333 14.58 -5.32 -3.13
C GLY A 333 13.54 -5.90 -2.17
N GLY A 334 12.50 -6.53 -2.73
CA GLY A 334 11.46 -7.23 -1.96
C GLY A 334 10.42 -6.34 -1.31
N GLY A 335 10.48 -5.04 -1.54
CA GLY A 335 9.56 -4.08 -0.95
C GLY A 335 8.31 -3.78 -1.77
N GLY A 336 7.47 -2.88 -1.25
CA GLY A 336 6.22 -2.43 -1.88
C GLY A 336 6.44 -1.63 -3.15
N GLN A 337 5.47 -1.72 -4.04
CA GLN A 337 5.43 -0.86 -5.23
C GLN A 337 4.83 0.51 -4.89
N ALA A 338 5.17 1.52 -5.68
CA ALA A 338 4.54 2.83 -5.62
C ALA A 338 3.03 2.72 -5.81
N ILE A 339 2.27 3.47 -5.03
CA ILE A 339 0.84 3.64 -5.26
C ILE A 339 0.69 4.83 -6.20
N VAL A 340 0.05 4.58 -7.34
CA VAL A 340 -0.17 5.59 -8.38
C VAL A 340 -1.68 5.72 -8.59
N ASN A 341 -2.22 6.88 -8.28
CA ASN A 341 -3.64 7.17 -8.49
C ASN A 341 -3.95 7.34 -9.98
N SER A 342 -5.15 6.92 -10.37
CA SER A 342 -5.68 7.20 -11.70
C SER A 342 -6.11 8.65 -11.81
N THR A 343 -5.50 9.42 -12.71
CA THR A 343 -5.87 10.82 -13.04
C THR A 343 -7.38 10.94 -13.30
N GLU A 344 -7.93 10.04 -14.10
CA GLU A 344 -9.37 10.05 -14.43
C GLU A 344 -10.24 9.88 -13.17
N LEU A 345 -9.85 8.98 -12.25
CA LEU A 345 -10.63 8.73 -11.04
C LEU A 345 -10.50 9.87 -10.04
N VAL A 346 -9.31 10.44 -9.89
CA VAL A 346 -9.07 11.63 -9.05
C VAL A 346 -9.96 12.77 -9.51
N ASN A 347 -9.92 13.13 -10.78
CA ASN A 347 -10.74 14.21 -11.35
C ASN A 347 -12.26 13.99 -11.23
N LYS A 348 -12.72 12.75 -11.09
CA LYS A 348 -14.14 12.42 -10.86
C LYS A 348 -14.55 12.52 -9.40
N THR A 349 -13.59 12.47 -8.48
CA THR A 349 -13.85 12.47 -7.02
C THR A 349 -13.60 13.83 -6.37
N GLU A 350 -13.04 14.79 -7.10
CA GLU A 350 -13.01 16.22 -6.74
C GLU A 350 -14.42 16.82 -6.77
#